data_cc40a167cba06fab3819c32865bc9f81
#
_entry.id   cc40a167cba06fab3819c32865bc9f81
#
_cell.length_a   1.000
_cell.length_b   1.000
_cell.length_c   1.000
_cell.angle_alpha   90.00
_cell.angle_beta   90.00
_cell.angle_gamma   90.00
#
_symmetry.space_group_name_H-M   'P 1'
#
loop_
_entity.id
_entity.type
_entity.pdbx_description
1 polymer ?
#
loop_
_entity_poly.entity_id
_entity_poly.type
_entity_poly.pdbx_seq_one_letter_code
_entity_poly.pdbx_strand_id
1 'polypeptide(L)'
;MIHTSDCDADAVFAALADPTRRRLLALLQTEGELCVCELTAATGESQPKISRHLATLKEAGLVTPRRAAVWIHYRIPAQLPAWASALLAALTTAADGPVAELVGDLARLQTLQQRPDRCTN
;
A
#
# COMPACT_ATOMS: atom_id res chain seq x y z
N MET A 1 -9.28 26.71 -6.48
CA MET A 1 -9.52 26.01 -5.99
C MET A 1 -8.73 25.21 -5.44
N ILE A 2 -8.85 24.82 -4.74
CA ILE A 2 -8.11 24.07 -4.22
C ILE A 2 -8.33 22.88 -4.31
N HIS A 3 -7.77 22.07 -4.41
CA HIS A 3 -8.09 20.93 -4.28
C HIS A 3 -7.48 20.40 -3.22
N THR A 4 -8.15 19.76 -2.50
CA THR A 4 -7.72 19.24 -1.32
C THR A 4 -6.99 18.03 -1.46
N SER A 5 -6.93 17.48 -2.59
CA SER A 5 -6.29 16.23 -2.78
C SER A 5 -5.19 16.39 -3.73
N ASP A 6 -4.12 15.70 -3.50
CA ASP A 6 -3.03 15.65 -4.45
C ASP A 6 -3.25 14.61 -5.53
N CYS A 7 -4.42 13.99 -5.56
CA CYS A 7 -4.69 12.96 -6.54
C CYS A 7 -4.98 13.55 -7.89
N ASP A 8 -4.09 13.30 -8.81
CA ASP A 8 -4.23 13.63 -10.20
C ASP A 8 -4.50 12.34 -10.96
N ALA A 9 -5.49 12.32 -11.82
CA ALA A 9 -5.90 11.09 -12.49
C ALA A 9 -4.75 10.42 -13.22
N ASP A 10 -3.95 11.20 -13.97
CA ASP A 10 -2.85 10.60 -14.71
C ASP A 10 -1.82 9.99 -13.76
N ALA A 11 -1.53 10.65 -12.66
CA ALA A 11 -0.57 10.12 -11.69
C ALA A 11 -1.12 8.86 -11.03
N VAL A 12 -2.41 8.83 -10.74
CA VAL A 12 -3.02 7.65 -10.12
C VAL A 12 -2.97 6.47 -11.06
N PHE A 13 -3.36 6.66 -12.33
CA PHE A 13 -3.33 5.55 -13.27
C PHE A 13 -1.92 5.09 -13.56
N ALA A 14 -0.96 6.01 -13.63
CA ALA A 14 0.43 5.62 -13.80
C ALA A 14 0.93 4.80 -12.62
N ALA A 15 0.55 5.19 -11.41
CA ALA A 15 0.94 4.44 -10.21
C ALA A 15 0.34 3.05 -10.24
N LEU A 16 -0.91 2.90 -10.69
CA LEU A 16 -1.57 1.61 -10.73
C LEU A 16 -1.08 0.70 -11.85
N ALA A 17 -0.28 1.23 -12.77
CA ALA A 17 0.23 0.42 -13.86
C ALA A 17 1.29 -0.59 -13.42
N ASP A 18 1.89 -0.42 -12.26
CA ASP A 18 2.92 -1.32 -11.78
C ASP A 18 2.34 -2.39 -10.85
N PRO A 19 2.65 -3.67 -11.09
CA PRO A 19 2.07 -4.75 -10.28
C PRO A 19 2.49 -4.71 -8.80
N THR A 20 3.73 -4.33 -8.51
CA THR A 20 4.14 -4.25 -7.12
C THR A 20 3.38 -3.16 -6.39
N ARG A 21 3.18 -2.02 -7.04
CA ARG A 21 2.42 -0.95 -6.40
C ARG A 21 0.96 -1.36 -6.17
N ARG A 22 0.37 -2.13 -7.08
CA ARG A 22 -0.98 -2.65 -6.84
C ARG A 22 -1.01 -3.57 -5.63
N ARG A 23 0.03 -4.41 -5.45
CA ARG A 23 0.10 -5.29 -4.28
C ARG A 23 0.18 -4.48 -2.99
N LEU A 24 1.00 -3.43 -2.98
CA LEU A 24 1.11 -2.59 -1.78
C LEU A 24 -0.21 -1.92 -1.44
N LEU A 25 -0.89 -1.40 -2.44
CA LEU A 25 -2.17 -0.76 -2.20
C LEU A 25 -3.22 -1.74 -1.72
N ALA A 26 -3.23 -2.95 -2.29
CA ALA A 26 -4.18 -3.98 -1.85
C ALA A 26 -3.94 -4.37 -0.40
N LEU A 27 -2.67 -4.49 0.00
CA LEU A 27 -2.34 -4.79 1.39
C LEU A 27 -2.80 -3.67 2.33
N LEU A 28 -2.54 -2.43 1.96
CA LEU A 28 -2.95 -1.31 2.78
C LEU A 28 -4.47 -1.16 2.82
N GLN A 29 -5.14 -1.45 1.70
CA GLN A 29 -6.59 -1.40 1.65
C GLN A 29 -7.19 -2.43 2.61
N THR A 30 -6.57 -3.59 2.70
CA THR A 30 -7.07 -4.68 3.53
C THR A 30 -6.71 -4.50 5.01
N GLU A 31 -5.46 -4.11 5.28
CA GLU A 31 -4.95 -4.08 6.64
C GLU A 31 -5.00 -2.72 7.31
N GLY A 32 -5.14 -1.67 6.56
CA GLY A 32 -5.23 -0.31 7.09
C GLY A 32 -3.90 0.41 7.14
N GLU A 33 -2.99 -0.02 7.98
CA GLU A 33 -1.71 0.67 8.13
C GLU A 33 -0.61 -0.35 8.33
N LEU A 34 0.47 -0.22 7.57
CA LEU A 34 1.58 -1.16 7.65
C LEU A 34 2.90 -0.40 7.53
N CYS A 35 3.92 -0.90 8.20
CA CYS A 35 5.26 -0.32 8.06
C CYS A 35 5.99 -0.97 6.89
N VAL A 36 7.12 -0.36 6.51
CA VAL A 36 7.88 -0.83 5.36
C VAL A 36 8.31 -2.28 5.55
N CYS A 37 8.75 -2.67 6.75
CA CYS A 37 9.22 -4.04 6.93
C CYS A 37 8.08 -5.06 6.82
N GLU A 38 6.88 -4.67 7.20
CA GLU A 38 5.73 -5.57 7.01
C GLU A 38 5.42 -5.74 5.53
N LEU A 39 5.50 -4.64 4.77
CA LEU A 39 5.25 -4.71 3.33
C LEU A 39 6.33 -5.50 2.61
N THR A 40 7.57 -5.35 3.06
CA THR A 40 8.69 -6.10 2.50
C THR A 40 8.49 -7.60 2.75
N ALA A 41 8.15 -7.97 3.97
CA ALA A 41 7.96 -9.37 4.31
C ALA A 41 6.77 -9.97 3.56
N ALA A 42 5.68 -9.22 3.46
CA ALA A 42 4.49 -9.74 2.81
C ALA A 42 4.69 -9.97 1.33
N THR A 43 5.38 -9.05 0.66
CA THR A 43 5.54 -9.14 -0.79
C THR A 43 6.75 -9.95 -1.22
N GLY A 44 7.73 -10.10 -0.33
CA GLY A 44 8.98 -10.76 -0.69
C GLY A 44 9.93 -9.89 -1.50
N GLU A 45 9.58 -8.62 -1.71
CA GLU A 45 10.44 -7.71 -2.46
C GLU A 45 11.47 -7.08 -1.55
N SER A 46 12.52 -6.50 -2.13
CA SER A 46 13.56 -5.86 -1.33
C SER A 46 13.07 -4.55 -0.74
N GLN A 47 13.65 -4.16 0.39
CA GLN A 47 13.26 -2.92 1.02
C GLN A 47 13.51 -1.69 0.14
N PRO A 48 14.65 -1.58 -0.57
CA PRO A 48 14.82 -0.42 -1.45
C PRO A 48 13.76 -0.34 -2.53
N LYS A 49 13.34 -1.48 -3.07
CA LYS A 49 12.31 -1.50 -4.10
C LYS A 49 10.97 -1.03 -3.51
N ILE A 50 10.62 -1.56 -2.34
CA ILE A 50 9.38 -1.18 -1.69
C ILE A 50 9.39 0.32 -1.36
N SER A 51 10.52 0.83 -0.86
CA SER A 51 10.61 2.25 -0.51
C SER A 51 10.44 3.14 -1.74
N ARG A 52 11.02 2.74 -2.87
CA ARG A 52 10.84 3.52 -4.10
C ARG A 52 9.39 3.54 -4.55
N HIS A 53 8.73 2.39 -4.46
CA HIS A 53 7.33 2.33 -4.87
C HIS A 53 6.43 3.13 -3.93
N LEU A 54 6.73 3.11 -2.63
CA LEU A 54 5.97 3.93 -1.69
C LEU A 54 6.15 5.42 -1.96
N ALA A 55 7.35 5.82 -2.37
CA ALA A 55 7.57 7.22 -2.72
C ALA A 55 6.73 7.62 -3.92
N THR A 56 6.65 6.75 -4.93
CA THR A 56 5.81 7.00 -6.09
C THR A 56 4.33 7.09 -5.71
N LEU A 57 3.89 6.18 -4.84
CA LEU A 57 2.50 6.19 -4.39
C LEU A 57 2.19 7.44 -3.55
N LYS A 58 3.15 7.89 -2.76
CA LYS A 58 2.98 9.09 -1.97
C LYS A 58 2.83 10.31 -2.88
N GLU A 59 3.66 10.39 -3.91
CA GLU A 59 3.57 11.51 -4.86
C GLU A 59 2.25 11.51 -5.60
N ALA A 60 1.68 10.34 -5.85
CA ALA A 60 0.39 10.25 -6.50
C ALA A 60 -0.77 10.52 -5.54
N GLY A 61 -0.49 10.72 -4.26
CA GLY A 61 -1.53 11.00 -3.29
C GLY A 61 -2.26 9.76 -2.80
N LEU A 62 -1.73 8.57 -3.06
CA LEU A 62 -2.41 7.33 -2.72
C LEU A 62 -2.00 6.74 -1.39
N VAL A 63 -0.87 7.16 -0.82
CA VAL A 63 -0.48 6.75 0.51
C VAL A 63 0.06 7.94 1.28
N THR A 64 -0.03 7.86 2.58
CA THR A 64 0.50 8.90 3.44
C THR A 64 1.31 8.24 4.55
N PRO A 65 2.51 8.77 4.85
CA PRO A 65 3.34 8.20 5.90
C PRO A 65 2.96 8.75 7.27
N ARG A 66 3.21 7.94 8.28
CA ARG A 66 3.07 8.38 9.67
C ARG A 66 4.24 7.82 10.44
N ARG A 67 4.97 8.69 11.10
CA ARG A 67 6.10 8.24 11.91
C ARG A 67 5.59 7.85 13.29
N ALA A 68 5.97 6.67 13.74
CA ALA A 68 5.65 6.21 15.08
C ALA A 68 6.93 5.67 15.66
N ALA A 69 7.50 6.39 16.62
CA ALA A 69 8.81 6.10 17.18
C ALA A 69 9.84 6.09 16.06
N VAL A 70 10.54 4.96 15.86
CA VAL A 70 11.55 4.89 14.80
C VAL A 70 11.00 4.30 13.52
N TRP A 71 9.72 3.92 13.50
CA TRP A 71 9.14 3.26 12.35
C TRP A 71 8.29 4.22 11.54
N ILE A 72 8.26 4.04 10.24
CA ILE A 72 7.37 4.80 9.36
C ILE A 72 6.31 3.83 8.86
N HIS A 73 5.06 4.16 9.14
CA HIS A 73 3.91 3.41 8.68
C HIS A 73 3.27 4.14 7.54
N TYR A 74 2.63 3.39 6.66
CA TYR A 74 1.93 3.96 5.51
C TYR A 74 0.49 3.53 5.54
N ARG A 75 -0.38 4.39 5.09
CA ARG A 75 -1.80 4.07 4.96
C ARG A 75 -2.36 4.83 3.78
N ILE A 76 -3.52 4.39 3.31
CA ILE A 76 -4.24 5.09 2.26
C ILE A 76 -4.97 6.26 2.93
N PRO A 77 -4.88 7.49 2.40
CA PRO A 77 -5.55 8.62 3.02
C PRO A 77 -7.06 8.41 3.07
N ALA A 78 -7.69 8.88 4.13
CA ALA A 78 -9.12 8.73 4.29
C ALA A 78 -9.91 9.58 3.32
N GLN A 79 -9.30 10.67 2.83
CA GLN A 79 -10.03 11.64 2.03
C GLN A 79 -9.66 11.62 0.58
N LEU A 80 -9.69 10.46 -0.02
CA LEU A 80 -9.49 10.38 -1.45
C LEU A 80 -10.75 10.79 -2.20
N PRO A 81 -10.60 11.33 -3.41
CA PRO A 81 -11.78 11.50 -4.26
C PRO A 81 -12.50 10.18 -4.47
N ALA A 82 -13.81 10.23 -4.64
CA ALA A 82 -14.61 9.02 -4.74
C ALA A 82 -14.12 8.09 -5.86
N TRP A 83 -13.71 8.66 -7.00
CA TRP A 83 -13.26 7.83 -8.11
C TRP A 83 -11.97 7.09 -7.77
N ALA A 84 -11.05 7.74 -7.05
CA ALA A 84 -9.79 7.09 -6.67
C ALA A 84 -10.06 6.01 -5.62
N SER A 85 -10.93 6.30 -4.68
CA SER A 85 -11.31 5.34 -3.67
C SER A 85 -11.93 4.10 -4.29
N ALA A 86 -12.76 4.29 -5.32
CA ALA A 86 -13.39 3.16 -6.02
C ALA A 86 -12.35 2.31 -6.74
N LEU A 87 -11.33 2.94 -7.34
CA LEU A 87 -10.28 2.18 -8.00
C LEU A 87 -9.51 1.32 -7.00
N LEU A 88 -9.20 1.88 -5.83
CA LEU A 88 -8.47 1.12 -4.83
C LEU A 88 -9.32 -0.02 -4.27
N ALA A 89 -10.61 0.22 -4.08
CA ALA A 89 -11.49 -0.85 -3.60
C ALA A 89 -11.53 -2.00 -4.59
N ALA A 90 -11.45 -1.69 -5.87
CA ALA A 90 -11.49 -2.74 -6.90
C ALA A 90 -10.29 -3.69 -6.81
N LEU A 91 -9.19 -3.25 -6.19
CA LEU A 91 -8.00 -4.11 -6.09
C LEU A 91 -8.24 -5.32 -5.19
N THR A 92 -9.25 -5.28 -4.33
CA THR A 92 -9.47 -6.33 -3.36
C THR A 92 -10.86 -6.95 -3.44
N THR A 93 -11.61 -6.67 -4.51
CA THR A 93 -13.02 -7.05 -4.54
C THR A 93 -13.29 -8.52 -4.82
N ALA A 94 -12.36 -9.22 -5.43
CA ALA A 94 -12.64 -10.61 -5.82
C ALA A 94 -11.37 -11.44 -5.76
N ALA A 95 -11.55 -12.73 -5.52
CA ALA A 95 -10.42 -13.65 -5.47
C ALA A 95 -9.67 -13.67 -6.80
N ASP A 96 -10.38 -13.45 -7.91
CA ASP A 96 -9.74 -13.40 -9.21
C ASP A 96 -9.57 -11.98 -9.70
N GLY A 97 -9.45 -11.04 -8.76
CA GLY A 97 -9.30 -9.63 -9.08
C GLY A 97 -7.89 -9.29 -9.58
N PRO A 98 -7.62 -7.99 -9.71
CA PRO A 98 -6.40 -7.55 -10.36
C PRO A 98 -5.12 -7.78 -9.55
N VAL A 99 -5.21 -8.23 -8.31
CA VAL A 99 -4.02 -8.50 -7.50
C VAL A 99 -4.01 -9.96 -7.13
N ALA A 100 -3.45 -10.78 -8.04
CA ALA A 100 -3.45 -12.22 -7.85
C ALA A 100 -2.64 -12.66 -6.64
N GLU A 101 -1.66 -11.87 -6.25
CA GLU A 101 -0.75 -12.21 -5.15
C GLU A 101 -1.33 -11.91 -3.77
N LEU A 102 -2.50 -11.28 -3.70
CA LEU A 102 -2.98 -10.74 -2.43
C LEU A 102 -3.12 -11.82 -1.35
N VAL A 103 -3.69 -12.96 -1.70
CA VAL A 103 -3.91 -14.03 -0.72
C VAL A 103 -2.58 -14.50 -0.13
N GLY A 104 -1.60 -14.73 -0.99
CA GLY A 104 -0.28 -15.16 -0.52
C GLY A 104 0.42 -14.08 0.29
N ASP A 105 0.30 -12.83 -0.15
CA ASP A 105 0.92 -11.71 0.58
C ASP A 105 0.32 -11.58 1.97
N LEU A 106 -1.00 -11.69 2.08
CA LEU A 106 -1.66 -11.61 3.38
C LEU A 106 -1.28 -12.76 4.28
N ALA A 107 -1.11 -13.94 3.72
CA ALA A 107 -0.69 -15.09 4.53
C ALA A 107 0.70 -14.88 5.12
N ARG A 108 1.62 -14.34 4.32
CA ARG A 108 2.98 -14.06 4.81
C ARG A 108 2.97 -12.96 5.85
N LEU A 109 2.14 -11.95 5.65
CA LEU A 109 2.02 -10.87 6.62
C LEU A 109 1.48 -11.40 7.94
N GLN A 110 0.46 -12.25 7.89
CA GLN A 110 -0.10 -12.80 9.10
C GLN A 110 0.92 -13.61 9.88
N THR A 111 1.73 -14.39 9.20
CA THR A 111 2.79 -15.15 9.84
C THR A 111 3.77 -14.21 10.53
N LEU A 112 4.15 -13.12 9.86
CA LEU A 112 5.05 -12.15 10.46
C LEU A 112 4.42 -11.51 11.69
N GLN A 113 3.16 -11.15 11.61
CA GLN A 113 2.49 -10.44 12.69
C GLN A 113 2.29 -11.32 13.92
N GLN A 114 2.37 -12.63 13.77
CA GLN A 114 2.28 -13.53 14.89
C GLN A 114 3.61 -13.69 15.63
N ARG A 115 4.67 -13.08 15.13
CA ARG A 115 5.98 -13.20 15.77
C ARG A 115 6.20 -12.02 16.68
N PRO A 116 6.74 -12.27 17.87
CA PRO A 116 6.90 -11.19 18.84
C PRO A 116 7.93 -10.15 18.42
N ASP A 117 8.87 -10.52 17.55
CA ASP A 117 9.94 -9.62 17.18
C ASP A 117 9.81 -9.08 15.77
N ARG A 118 8.60 -9.07 15.24
CA ARG A 118 8.43 -8.55 13.89
C ARG A 118 8.84 -7.09 13.83
N CYS A 119 9.55 -6.72 12.81
CA CYS A 119 9.96 -5.33 12.57
C CYS A 119 10.65 -4.69 13.77
N THR A 120 11.44 -5.45 14.48
CA THR A 120 12.09 -4.91 15.66
C THR A 120 13.37 -4.21 15.33
N ASN A 121 13.82 -4.27 14.15
CA ASN A 121 14.96 -3.59 13.80
C ASN A 121 15.26 -3.65 12.49
#